data_9140fcf70ccc1fef8008eb5fc958337f
#
_entry.id   9140fcf70ccc1fef8008eb5fc958337f
#
_cell.length_a   1.000
_cell.length_b   1.000
_cell.length_c   1.000
_cell.angle_alpha   90.00
_cell.angle_beta   90.00
_cell.angle_gamma   90.00
#
_symmetry.space_group_name_H-M   'P 1'
#
loop_
_entity.id
_entity.type
_entity.pdbx_description
1 polymer ?
#
loop_
_entity_poly.entity_id
_entity_poly.type
_entity_poly.pdbx_seq_one_letter_code
_entity_poly.pdbx_strand_id
1 'polypeptide(L)'
;MGLQRPRIRRKDFKPAYLHIYGSGELERRVERGLALLADCTICPRDCHVNRLENRFAVCKTGRYAVVSSHFPHFGEEDCLRGSRGSGTIFFSWCNLRCVFCQNYDISWEGAGRGVEPEELARMMLELQARGCHNINFVTP
;
A
#
# COMPACT_ATOMS: atom_id res chain seq x y z
N MET A 1 -26.80 1.37 27.30
CA MET A 1 -26.93 0.09 26.58
C MET A 1 -25.74 -0.01 25.63
N GLY A 2 -24.71 -0.78 25.97
CA GLY A 2 -23.53 -0.98 25.10
C GLY A 2 -23.90 -1.91 23.95
N LEU A 3 -23.80 -1.42 22.73
CA LEU A 3 -23.90 -2.23 21.52
C LEU A 3 -22.78 -3.28 21.54
N GLN A 4 -23.11 -4.52 21.91
CA GLN A 4 -22.20 -5.65 21.74
C GLN A 4 -21.97 -5.86 20.24
N ARG A 5 -20.79 -5.48 19.75
CA ARG A 5 -20.38 -5.78 18.37
C ARG A 5 -20.31 -7.31 18.21
N PRO A 6 -20.95 -7.89 17.18
CA PRO A 6 -20.85 -9.32 16.94
C PRO A 6 -19.38 -9.72 16.74
N ARG A 7 -18.89 -10.67 17.56
CA ARG A 7 -17.54 -11.23 17.40
C ARG A 7 -17.61 -12.38 16.38
N ILE A 8 -17.03 -12.17 15.22
CA ILE A 8 -16.85 -13.24 14.24
C ILE A 8 -15.69 -14.13 14.71
N ARG A 9 -15.93 -15.43 14.86
CA ARG A 9 -14.86 -16.39 15.19
C ARG A 9 -13.92 -16.52 13.99
N ARG A 10 -12.61 -16.60 14.25
CA ARG A 10 -11.58 -16.69 13.21
C ARG A 10 -11.88 -17.78 12.16
N LYS A 11 -12.40 -18.93 12.59
CA LYS A 11 -12.78 -20.04 11.69
C LYS A 11 -13.96 -19.73 10.78
N ASP A 12 -14.80 -18.76 11.14
CA ASP A 12 -16.00 -18.37 10.39
C ASP A 12 -15.75 -17.12 9.53
N PHE A 13 -14.57 -16.51 9.67
CA PHE A 13 -14.18 -15.33 8.89
C PHE A 13 -13.73 -15.72 7.49
N LYS A 14 -14.40 -15.18 6.49
CA LYS A 14 -14.01 -15.29 5.08
C LYS A 14 -13.66 -13.91 4.55
N PRO A 15 -12.41 -13.65 4.15
CA PRO A 15 -12.03 -12.39 3.54
C PRO A 15 -12.87 -12.09 2.29
N ALA A 16 -13.37 -10.87 2.18
CA ALA A 16 -14.25 -10.47 1.07
C ALA A 16 -13.60 -10.63 -0.30
N TYR A 17 -12.28 -10.45 -0.39
CA TYR A 17 -11.56 -10.56 -1.65
C TYR A 17 -11.54 -11.99 -2.24
N LEU A 18 -11.74 -13.04 -1.44
CA LEU A 18 -11.75 -14.42 -1.94
C LEU A 18 -12.85 -14.65 -2.98
N HIS A 19 -13.98 -13.96 -2.86
CA HIS A 19 -15.05 -14.05 -3.85
C HIS A 19 -14.62 -13.44 -5.20
N ILE A 20 -14.02 -12.26 -5.17
CA ILE A 20 -13.57 -11.58 -6.39
C ILE A 20 -12.34 -12.26 -7.01
N TYR A 21 -11.48 -12.87 -6.19
CA TYR A 21 -10.38 -13.70 -6.67
C TYR A 21 -10.89 -14.93 -7.43
N GLY A 22 -11.79 -15.71 -6.83
CA GLY A 22 -12.33 -16.93 -7.45
C GLY A 22 -13.18 -16.69 -8.70
N SER A 23 -13.68 -15.47 -8.92
CA SER A 23 -14.44 -15.07 -10.10
C SER A 23 -13.60 -14.50 -11.26
N GLY A 24 -12.27 -14.36 -11.09
CA GLY A 24 -11.38 -13.68 -12.03
C GLY A 24 -11.57 -12.16 -12.10
N GLU A 25 -12.38 -11.60 -11.21
CA GLU A 25 -12.61 -10.13 -11.17
C GLU A 25 -11.38 -9.38 -10.66
N LEU A 26 -10.58 -10.00 -9.80
CA LEU A 26 -9.38 -9.36 -9.29
C LEU A 26 -8.36 -9.13 -10.41
N GLU A 27 -8.16 -10.11 -11.28
CA GLU A 27 -7.29 -10.03 -12.45
C GLU A 27 -7.76 -8.92 -13.40
N ARG A 28 -9.06 -8.86 -13.69
CA ARG A 28 -9.64 -7.79 -14.51
C ARG A 28 -9.41 -6.39 -13.90
N ARG A 29 -9.44 -6.27 -12.57
CA ARG A 29 -9.14 -5.00 -11.89
C ARG A 29 -7.67 -4.64 -11.97
N VAL A 30 -6.77 -5.62 -11.88
CA VAL A 30 -5.33 -5.42 -12.07
C VAL A 30 -5.06 -4.88 -13.48
N GLU A 31 -5.61 -5.51 -14.51
CA GLU A 31 -5.47 -5.06 -15.91
C GLU A 31 -5.96 -3.62 -16.09
N ARG A 32 -7.15 -3.29 -15.57
CA ARG A 32 -7.69 -1.92 -15.61
C ARG A 32 -6.81 -0.93 -14.85
N GLY A 33 -6.31 -1.32 -13.66
CA GLY A 33 -5.40 -0.49 -12.87
C GLY A 33 -4.10 -0.20 -13.61
N LEU A 34 -3.55 -1.19 -14.31
CA LEU A 34 -2.36 -1.02 -15.13
C LEU A 34 -2.61 -0.12 -16.34
N ALA A 35 -3.75 -0.26 -16.99
CA ALA A 35 -4.13 0.58 -18.13
C ALA A 35 -4.20 2.08 -17.75
N LEU A 36 -4.63 2.42 -16.52
CA LEU A 36 -4.63 3.80 -16.03
C LEU A 36 -3.23 4.43 -15.91
N LEU A 37 -2.17 3.62 -15.87
CA LEU A 37 -0.80 4.12 -15.81
C LEU A 37 -0.30 4.65 -17.16
N ALA A 38 -0.92 4.26 -18.27
CA ALA A 38 -0.54 4.74 -19.60
C ALA A 38 -0.86 6.23 -19.81
N ASP A 39 -1.91 6.71 -19.15
CA ASP A 39 -2.33 8.12 -19.14
C ASP A 39 -2.82 8.44 -17.70
N CYS A 40 -1.88 8.83 -16.84
CA CYS A 40 -2.08 8.82 -15.38
C CYS A 40 -2.99 9.96 -14.90
N THR A 41 -4.22 9.60 -14.54
CA THR A 41 -5.24 10.46 -13.92
C THR A 41 -5.65 9.95 -12.52
N ILE A 42 -4.80 9.11 -11.87
CA ILE A 42 -5.13 8.38 -10.63
C ILE A 42 -5.35 9.30 -9.43
N CYS A 43 -4.70 10.46 -9.40
CA CYS A 43 -4.83 11.40 -8.30
C CYS A 43 -5.19 12.81 -8.81
N PRO A 44 -5.59 13.75 -7.91
CA PRO A 44 -5.99 15.11 -8.31
C PRO A 44 -4.93 15.95 -9.03
N ARG A 45 -3.70 15.45 -9.19
CA ARG A 45 -2.67 16.10 -10.04
C ARG A 45 -2.97 16.01 -11.51
N ASP A 46 -3.73 15.02 -11.93
CA ASP A 46 -4.23 14.83 -13.29
C ASP A 46 -3.15 15.11 -14.38
N CYS A 47 -2.02 14.43 -14.21
CA CYS A 47 -0.79 14.83 -14.90
C CYS A 47 -0.60 14.19 -16.28
N HIS A 48 -1.43 13.23 -16.69
CA HIS A 48 -1.43 12.62 -18.02
C HIS A 48 -0.07 12.07 -18.50
N VAL A 49 0.80 11.65 -17.58
CA VAL A 49 2.09 11.02 -17.94
C VAL A 49 1.93 9.54 -18.15
N ASN A 50 2.71 8.97 -19.06
CA ASN A 50 2.79 7.51 -19.25
C ASN A 50 3.77 6.90 -18.26
N ARG A 51 3.25 6.40 -17.13
CA ARG A 51 4.04 5.76 -16.09
C ARG A 51 4.56 4.38 -16.50
N LEU A 52 3.92 3.71 -17.46
CA LEU A 52 4.41 2.43 -18.00
C LEU A 52 5.77 2.60 -18.68
N GLU A 53 6.03 3.77 -19.27
CA GLU A 53 7.32 4.15 -19.86
C GLU A 53 8.25 4.88 -18.88
N ASN A 54 7.93 4.83 -17.56
CA ASN A 54 8.66 5.56 -16.53
C ASN A 54 8.77 7.07 -16.77
N ARG A 55 7.74 7.67 -17.39
CA ARG A 55 7.60 9.12 -17.45
C ARG A 55 7.03 9.62 -16.13
N PHE A 56 7.71 10.58 -15.55
CA PHE A 56 7.44 11.04 -14.19
C PHE A 56 6.83 12.44 -14.18
N ALA A 57 5.91 12.63 -13.23
CA ALA A 57 5.38 13.94 -12.85
C ALA A 57 5.79 14.25 -11.39
N VAL A 58 4.95 14.99 -10.68
CA VAL A 58 5.24 15.46 -9.31
C VAL A 58 5.56 14.32 -8.33
N CYS A 59 4.84 13.20 -8.43
CA CYS A 59 5.08 12.04 -7.54
C CYS A 59 6.33 11.24 -7.88
N LYS A 60 6.98 11.49 -9.00
CA LYS A 60 8.19 10.77 -9.49
C LYS A 60 8.09 9.25 -9.46
N THR A 61 6.88 8.71 -9.53
CA THR A 61 6.60 7.27 -9.50
C THR A 61 6.27 6.76 -10.91
N GLY A 62 6.99 5.74 -11.36
CA GLY A 62 6.79 5.07 -12.64
C GLY A 62 5.88 3.86 -12.55
N ARG A 63 6.23 2.81 -13.33
CA ARG A 63 5.50 1.54 -13.39
C ARG A 63 5.50 0.81 -12.06
N TYR A 64 6.62 0.80 -11.35
CA TYR A 64 6.84 0.04 -10.13
C TYR A 64 6.85 0.93 -8.90
N ALA A 65 6.42 0.37 -7.77
CA ALA A 65 6.50 1.04 -6.50
C ALA A 65 7.97 1.21 -6.08
N VAL A 66 8.27 2.30 -5.39
CA VAL A 66 9.57 2.50 -4.74
C VAL A 66 9.34 2.32 -3.25
N VAL A 67 10.01 1.34 -2.64
CA VAL A 67 9.89 1.03 -1.22
C VAL A 67 11.16 1.45 -0.49
N SER A 68 10.98 2.21 0.59
CA SER A 68 12.06 2.61 1.50
C SER A 68 12.33 1.52 2.53
N SER A 69 11.29 1.05 3.22
CA SER A 69 11.41 0.07 4.28
C SER A 69 10.10 -0.65 4.56
N HIS A 70 10.18 -1.79 5.25
CA HIS A 70 9.00 -2.50 5.76
C HIS A 70 9.33 -3.16 7.09
N PHE A 71 8.49 -2.94 8.11
CA PHE A 71 8.68 -3.51 9.45
C PHE A 71 7.41 -3.43 10.29
N PRO A 72 7.30 -4.22 11.39
CA PRO A 72 6.26 -4.02 12.38
C PRO A 72 6.43 -2.68 13.08
N HIS A 73 5.52 -1.75 12.84
CA HIS A 73 5.53 -0.41 13.40
C HIS A 73 4.72 -0.36 14.71
N PHE A 74 5.30 0.25 15.76
CA PHE A 74 4.71 0.33 17.10
C PHE A 74 4.30 1.75 17.50
N GLY A 75 4.47 2.72 16.63
CA GLY A 75 4.11 4.12 16.86
C GLY A 75 2.63 4.45 16.62
N GLU A 76 1.81 3.47 16.23
CA GLU A 76 0.38 3.63 16.07
C GLU A 76 -0.37 3.44 17.40
N GLU A 77 -1.66 3.80 17.45
CA GLU A 77 -2.55 3.55 18.57
C GLU A 77 -2.69 2.05 18.86
N ASP A 78 -2.90 1.69 20.12
CA ASP A 78 -2.97 0.31 20.59
C ASP A 78 -3.95 -0.57 19.80
N CYS A 79 -5.08 0.00 19.37
CA CYS A 79 -6.09 -0.71 18.59
C CYS A 79 -5.65 -1.02 17.14
N LEU A 80 -4.67 -0.27 16.61
CA LEU A 80 -4.13 -0.44 15.27
C LEU A 80 -2.88 -1.34 15.27
N ARG A 81 -1.97 -1.16 16.23
CA ARG A 81 -0.71 -1.92 16.29
C ARG A 81 -0.83 -3.28 16.97
N GLY A 82 -1.83 -3.46 17.85
CA GLY A 82 -1.96 -4.67 18.65
C GLY A 82 -0.68 -4.98 19.44
N SER A 83 -0.43 -6.26 19.69
CA SER A 83 0.77 -6.74 20.45
C SER A 83 1.99 -7.02 19.57
N ARG A 84 1.82 -7.05 18.23
CA ARG A 84 2.87 -7.43 17.26
C ARG A 84 3.24 -6.33 16.29
N GLY A 85 2.72 -5.14 16.50
CA GLY A 85 2.90 -4.00 15.61
C GLY A 85 1.98 -4.02 14.38
N SER A 86 1.80 -2.86 13.78
CA SER A 86 1.18 -2.71 12.47
C SER A 86 2.20 -3.04 11.38
N GLY A 87 1.87 -3.94 10.48
CA GLY A 87 2.76 -4.31 9.37
C GLY A 87 2.84 -3.16 8.37
N THR A 88 3.85 -2.31 8.49
CA THR A 88 3.94 -1.08 7.71
C THR A 88 4.96 -1.20 6.59
N ILE A 89 4.55 -0.81 5.38
CA ILE A 89 5.41 -0.67 4.20
C ILE A 89 5.46 0.82 3.85
N PHE A 90 6.65 1.41 3.94
CA PHE A 90 6.91 2.80 3.62
C PHE A 90 7.32 2.93 2.15
N PHE A 91 6.46 3.60 1.37
CA PHE A 91 6.78 3.92 -0.02
C PHE A 91 7.53 5.24 -0.10
N SER A 92 8.39 5.33 -1.08
CA SER A 92 9.07 6.57 -1.41
C SER A 92 8.31 7.37 -2.45
N TRP A 93 8.58 8.67 -2.46
CA TRP A 93 7.88 9.69 -3.21
C TRP A 93 6.45 9.92 -2.72
N CYS A 94 5.85 11.03 -3.08
CA CYS A 94 4.49 11.37 -2.67
C CYS A 94 3.90 12.41 -3.60
N ASN A 95 2.61 12.28 -3.91
CA ASN A 95 1.89 13.23 -4.74
C ASN A 95 1.48 14.52 -4.00
N LEU A 96 1.39 14.49 -2.65
CA LEU A 96 0.99 15.66 -1.84
C LEU A 96 2.11 16.67 -1.67
N ARG A 97 3.34 16.22 -1.40
CA ARG A 97 4.52 17.10 -1.25
C ARG A 97 4.36 18.12 -0.13
N CYS A 98 3.86 17.69 1.03
CA CYS A 98 3.69 18.57 2.20
C CYS A 98 5.04 19.11 2.68
N VAL A 99 5.15 20.43 2.87
CA VAL A 99 6.41 21.09 3.30
C VAL A 99 6.83 20.76 4.73
N PHE A 100 5.88 20.30 5.55
CA PHE A 100 6.09 19.89 6.94
C PHE A 100 6.03 18.37 7.13
N CYS A 101 6.32 17.59 6.08
CA CYS A 101 6.22 16.13 6.13
C CYS A 101 7.24 15.54 7.10
N GLN A 102 6.76 14.77 8.09
CA GLN A 102 7.64 14.03 9.02
C GLN A 102 8.46 12.93 8.33
N ASN A 103 8.02 12.47 7.17
CA ASN A 103 8.69 11.46 6.34
C ASN A 103 9.38 12.13 5.14
N TYR A 104 10.05 13.25 5.34
CA TYR A 104 10.60 14.08 4.27
C TYR A 104 11.61 13.32 3.39
N ASP A 105 12.50 12.56 4.02
CA ASP A 105 13.53 11.74 3.37
C ASP A 105 12.94 10.75 2.33
N ILE A 106 11.85 10.09 2.66
CA ILE A 106 11.20 9.17 1.73
C ILE A 106 10.23 9.88 0.78
N SER A 107 9.47 10.88 1.26
CA SER A 107 8.42 11.52 0.45
C SER A 107 8.94 12.56 -0.55
N TRP A 108 10.07 13.21 -0.25
CA TRP A 108 10.67 14.27 -1.06
C TRP A 108 11.97 13.85 -1.74
N GLU A 109 12.86 13.17 -1.00
CA GLU A 109 14.17 12.76 -1.49
C GLU A 109 14.14 11.39 -2.16
N GLY A 110 13.10 10.59 -1.85
CA GLY A 110 12.84 9.32 -2.52
C GLY A 110 13.79 8.21 -2.12
N ALA A 111 14.26 8.23 -0.86
CA ALA A 111 15.11 7.19 -0.31
C ALA A 111 14.42 5.83 -0.37
N GLY A 112 14.89 4.93 -1.23
CA GLY A 112 14.30 3.62 -1.47
C GLY A 112 14.72 3.01 -2.78
N ARG A 113 14.14 1.86 -3.11
CA ARG A 113 14.40 1.14 -4.36
C ARG A 113 13.10 0.69 -5.03
N GLY A 114 13.14 0.60 -6.35
CA GLY A 114 12.03 0.00 -7.11
C GLY A 114 11.85 -1.47 -6.76
N VAL A 115 10.59 -1.89 -6.62
CA VAL A 115 10.23 -3.28 -6.30
C VAL A 115 9.19 -3.79 -7.28
N GLU A 116 9.33 -5.05 -7.67
CA GLU A 116 8.34 -5.77 -8.46
C GLU A 116 7.15 -6.18 -7.58
N PRO A 117 5.96 -6.40 -8.16
CA PRO A 117 4.77 -6.80 -7.40
C PRO A 117 4.98 -8.04 -6.52
N GLU A 118 5.73 -9.02 -7.00
CA GLU A 118 6.04 -10.26 -6.28
C GLU A 118 6.92 -10.00 -5.06
N GLU A 119 7.82 -9.04 -5.16
CA GLU A 119 8.65 -8.64 -4.03
C GLU A 119 7.83 -7.89 -2.98
N LEU A 120 6.93 -7.00 -3.41
CA LEU A 120 6.00 -6.32 -2.51
C LEU A 120 5.10 -7.34 -1.79
N ALA A 121 4.60 -8.35 -2.50
CA ALA A 121 3.80 -9.42 -1.91
C ALA A 121 4.61 -10.22 -0.86
N ARG A 122 5.89 -10.52 -1.12
CA ARG A 122 6.77 -11.16 -0.13
C ARG A 122 6.93 -10.32 1.14
N MET A 123 7.14 -9.02 1.02
CA MET A 123 7.21 -8.11 2.18
C MET A 123 5.92 -8.17 3.02
N MET A 124 4.76 -8.23 2.38
CA MET A 124 3.47 -8.38 3.08
C MET A 124 3.39 -9.72 3.82
N LEU A 125 3.80 -10.82 3.19
CA LEU A 125 3.81 -12.15 3.79
C LEU A 125 4.82 -12.26 4.94
N GLU A 126 5.98 -11.61 4.84
CA GLU A 126 6.96 -11.53 5.93
C GLU A 126 6.39 -10.82 7.15
N LEU A 127 5.71 -9.68 6.95
CA LEU A 127 5.05 -8.95 8.03
C LEU A 127 3.94 -9.80 8.69
N GLN A 128 3.15 -10.50 7.87
CA GLN A 128 2.15 -11.44 8.36
C GLN A 128 2.78 -12.58 9.17
N ALA A 129 3.89 -13.17 8.71
CA ALA A 129 4.62 -14.23 9.40
C ALA A 129 5.21 -13.74 10.74
N ARG A 130 5.61 -12.48 10.84
CA ARG A 130 6.04 -11.82 12.08
C ARG A 130 4.89 -11.55 13.07
N GLY A 131 3.66 -11.80 12.66
CA GLY A 131 2.47 -11.72 13.49
C GLY A 131 1.72 -10.39 13.42
N CYS A 132 2.07 -9.52 12.48
CA CYS A 132 1.28 -8.32 12.22
C CYS A 132 -0.13 -8.71 11.77
N HIS A 133 -1.15 -8.07 12.33
CA HIS A 133 -2.56 -8.39 12.03
C HIS A 133 -3.13 -7.58 10.88
N ASN A 134 -2.41 -6.58 10.41
CA ASN A 134 -2.77 -5.71 9.29
C ASN A 134 -1.52 -5.35 8.47
N ILE A 135 -1.74 -4.84 7.27
CA ILE A 135 -0.70 -4.22 6.44
C ILE A 135 -1.12 -2.78 6.17
N ASN A 136 -0.23 -1.84 6.49
CA ASN A 136 -0.38 -0.42 6.20
C ASN A 136 0.56 -0.01 5.08
N PHE A 137 0.04 0.76 4.13
CA PHE A 137 0.82 1.44 3.10
C PHE A 137 0.95 2.91 3.47
N VAL A 138 2.18 3.37 3.63
CA VAL A 138 2.48 4.75 4.01
C VAL A 138 3.14 5.47 2.84
N THR A 139 2.64 6.66 2.55
CA THR A 139 3.12 7.53 1.46
C THR A 139 3.03 6.89 0.06
N PRO A 140 1.92 6.30 -0.33
CA PRO A 140 1.74 5.79 -1.67
C PRO A 140 1.49 6.89 -2.69
#